data_6e24f139fb67c00a3f1ddc3e9369790e
#
_entry.id   6e24f139fb67c00a3f1ddc3e9369790e
#
_cell.length_a   1.000
_cell.length_b   1.000
_cell.length_c   1.000
_cell.angle_alpha   90.00
_cell.angle_beta   90.00
_cell.angle_gamma   90.00
#
_symmetry.space_group_name_H-M   'P 1'
#
loop_
_entity.id
_entity.type
_entity.pdbx_description
1 polymer ?
#
loop_
_entity_poly.entity_id
_entity_poly.type
_entity_poly.pdbx_seq_one_letter_code
_entity_poly.pdbx_strand_id
1 'polypeptide(L)'
;APEDLDHQQRDRRQGRWGKWDSSWGTLRIVWDGSAAGTKPTEKSASAPECHPAGRNGELKGHWEAVGGSGSIAVGGDVGVLNTSDLFFDDDGNFSNRRLTTITAPNAAAHAKRGALGRYRLSGYTLQLQFEQGAERRLFYCAMDKGNKVLQIGNRAYVRQ
;
A
#
# COMPACT_ATOMS: atom_id res chain seq x y z
N ALA A 1 -18.02 -3.42 7.64
CA ALA A 1 -18.57 -2.37 8.48
C ALA A 1 -19.17 -1.27 7.60
N PRO A 2 -20.32 -0.66 7.97
CA PRO A 2 -21.03 0.28 7.11
C PRO A 2 -20.30 1.60 6.83
N GLU A 3 -19.29 1.94 7.60
CA GLU A 3 -18.57 3.23 7.49
C GLU A 3 -17.65 3.33 6.27
N ASP A 4 -17.25 2.21 5.69
CA ASP A 4 -16.41 2.21 4.49
C ASP A 4 -17.17 2.50 3.19
N LEU A 5 -18.51 2.39 3.22
CA LEU A 5 -19.33 2.59 2.03
C LEU A 5 -19.43 4.04 1.58
N ASP A 6 -19.33 5.00 2.50
CA ASP A 6 -19.43 6.43 2.18
C ASP A 6 -18.17 6.98 1.50
N HIS A 7 -17.00 6.44 1.82
CA HIS A 7 -15.76 6.76 1.11
C HIS A 7 -15.74 6.22 -0.30
N GLN A 8 -16.37 5.08 -0.53
CA GLN A 8 -16.49 4.46 -1.84
C GLN A 8 -17.27 5.33 -2.84
N GLN A 9 -18.20 6.17 -2.39
CA GLN A 9 -18.95 7.05 -3.30
C GLN A 9 -18.14 8.23 -3.82
N ARG A 10 -17.16 8.74 -3.07
CA ARG A 10 -16.32 9.87 -3.50
C ARG A 10 -15.28 9.49 -4.55
N ASP A 11 -14.78 8.28 -4.50
CA ASP A 11 -13.72 7.80 -5.41
C ASP A 11 -14.25 7.14 -6.70
N ARG A 12 -15.57 7.03 -6.87
CA ARG A 12 -16.19 6.47 -8.10
C ARG A 12 -15.74 7.13 -9.40
N ARG A 13 -15.15 8.30 -9.32
CA ARG A 13 -14.68 9.06 -10.50
C ARG A 13 -13.29 8.63 -11.01
N GLN A 14 -12.55 7.82 -10.25
CA GLN A 14 -11.15 7.50 -10.55
C GLN A 14 -10.81 6.00 -10.58
N GLY A 15 -11.73 5.09 -10.31
CA GLY A 15 -11.45 3.66 -10.21
C GLY A 15 -12.56 2.75 -10.75
N ARG A 16 -12.23 1.48 -10.93
CA ARG A 16 -13.24 0.43 -11.16
C ARG A 16 -13.82 0.02 -9.82
N TRP A 17 -15.14 0.14 -9.70
CA TRP A 17 -15.90 -0.25 -8.51
C TRP A 17 -16.66 -1.53 -8.78
N GLY A 18 -16.97 -2.26 -7.72
CA GLY A 18 -17.72 -3.49 -7.83
C GLY A 18 -18.23 -3.97 -6.47
N LYS A 19 -19.13 -4.91 -6.51
CA LYS A 19 -19.57 -5.65 -5.32
C LYS A 19 -18.67 -6.86 -5.14
N TRP A 20 -18.36 -7.19 -3.91
CA TRP A 20 -17.58 -8.36 -3.59
C TRP A 20 -18.27 -9.20 -2.51
N ASP A 21 -18.06 -10.48 -2.59
CA ASP A 21 -18.35 -11.43 -1.52
C ASP A 21 -17.17 -12.38 -1.35
N SER A 22 -17.09 -13.01 -0.19
CA SER A 22 -16.09 -14.05 0.07
C SER A 22 -16.82 -15.27 0.63
N SER A 23 -16.70 -16.39 -0.06
CA SER A 23 -17.22 -17.65 0.39
C SER A 23 -16.26 -18.78 0.11
N TRP A 24 -16.10 -19.68 1.07
CA TRP A 24 -15.27 -20.89 0.92
C TRP A 24 -13.83 -20.60 0.45
N GLY A 25 -13.25 -19.49 0.93
CA GLY A 25 -11.88 -19.09 0.58
C GLY A 25 -11.73 -18.53 -0.84
N THR A 26 -12.81 -18.22 -1.53
CA THR A 26 -12.79 -17.57 -2.83
C THR A 26 -13.34 -16.15 -2.72
N LEU A 27 -12.57 -15.16 -3.17
CA LEU A 27 -13.01 -13.79 -3.33
C LEU A 27 -13.67 -13.62 -4.70
N ARG A 28 -14.93 -13.26 -4.70
CA ARG A 28 -15.72 -13.01 -5.91
C ARG A 28 -15.96 -11.51 -6.05
N ILE A 29 -15.61 -10.94 -7.19
CA ILE A 29 -15.78 -9.51 -7.46
C ILE A 29 -16.64 -9.35 -8.71
N VAL A 30 -17.74 -8.58 -8.59
CA VAL A 30 -18.58 -8.15 -9.70
C VAL A 30 -18.38 -6.67 -9.90
N TRP A 31 -17.77 -6.29 -11.01
CA TRP A 31 -17.47 -4.89 -11.31
C TRP A 31 -18.71 -4.12 -11.77
N ASP A 32 -18.86 -2.89 -11.26
CA ASP A 32 -19.93 -1.99 -11.72
C ASP A 32 -19.74 -1.66 -13.21
N GLY A 33 -20.84 -1.71 -13.97
CA GLY A 33 -20.79 -1.49 -15.42
C GLY A 33 -20.36 -2.71 -16.23
N SER A 34 -20.15 -3.87 -15.60
CA SER A 34 -20.00 -5.13 -16.34
C SER A 34 -21.30 -5.47 -17.09
N ALA A 35 -21.16 -5.92 -18.35
CA ALA A 35 -22.29 -6.39 -19.12
C ALA A 35 -23.00 -7.56 -18.41
N ALA A 36 -24.32 -7.66 -18.58
CA ALA A 36 -25.07 -8.78 -18.04
C ALA A 36 -24.47 -10.09 -18.56
N GLY A 37 -24.11 -10.99 -17.64
CA GLY A 37 -23.44 -12.26 -17.97
C GLY A 37 -21.92 -12.25 -17.90
N THR A 38 -21.29 -11.13 -17.57
CA THR A 38 -19.83 -11.10 -17.29
C THR A 38 -19.54 -11.96 -16.06
N LYS A 39 -18.64 -12.94 -16.23
CA LYS A 39 -18.22 -13.78 -15.10
C LYS A 39 -17.52 -12.93 -14.04
N PRO A 40 -17.82 -13.13 -12.75
CA PRO A 40 -17.09 -12.49 -11.66
C PRO A 40 -15.61 -12.82 -11.74
N THR A 41 -14.79 -11.87 -11.31
CA THR A 41 -13.37 -12.16 -11.11
C THR A 41 -13.23 -12.98 -9.83
N GLU A 42 -12.75 -14.21 -9.94
CA GLU A 42 -12.48 -15.09 -8.81
C GLU A 42 -10.99 -15.12 -8.53
N LYS A 43 -10.61 -14.92 -7.27
CA LYS A 43 -9.24 -15.12 -6.80
C LYS A 43 -9.23 -16.25 -5.77
N SER A 44 -8.34 -17.22 -5.98
CA SER A 44 -8.14 -18.32 -5.05
C SER A 44 -7.66 -17.83 -3.69
N ALA A 45 -8.02 -18.57 -2.65
CA ALA A 45 -7.69 -18.35 -1.24
C ALA A 45 -6.19 -18.42 -0.87
N SER A 46 -5.31 -18.55 -1.84
CA SER A 46 -3.86 -18.41 -1.60
C SER A 46 -3.41 -16.95 -1.39
N ALA A 47 -4.35 -16.01 -1.39
CA ALA A 47 -4.05 -14.64 -0.95
C ALA A 47 -3.66 -14.67 0.54
N PRO A 48 -2.55 -14.03 0.92
CA PRO A 48 -2.14 -13.97 2.32
C PRO A 48 -3.28 -13.40 3.17
N GLU A 49 -3.47 -13.99 4.35
CA GLU A 49 -4.44 -13.47 5.31
C GLU A 49 -4.11 -12.01 5.62
N CYS A 50 -5.14 -11.19 5.65
CA CYS A 50 -5.04 -9.77 5.90
C CYS A 50 -5.67 -9.47 7.26
N HIS A 51 -4.87 -9.01 8.20
CA HIS A 51 -5.32 -8.71 9.55
C HIS A 51 -5.45 -7.19 9.75
N PRO A 52 -6.57 -6.73 10.35
CA PRO A 52 -6.73 -5.32 10.70
C PRO A 52 -5.79 -4.95 11.84
N ALA A 53 -5.52 -3.67 11.98
CA ALA A 53 -4.80 -3.14 13.11
C ALA A 53 -5.62 -3.23 14.40
N GLY A 54 -4.97 -3.69 15.48
CA GLY A 54 -5.54 -3.62 16.81
C GLY A 54 -5.31 -2.27 17.49
N ARG A 55 -4.08 -1.74 17.44
CA ARG A 55 -3.68 -0.50 18.12
C ARG A 55 -2.59 0.24 17.35
N ASN A 56 -2.46 1.56 17.56
CA ASN A 56 -1.43 2.39 16.92
C ASN A 56 0.01 1.88 17.14
N GLY A 57 0.33 1.34 18.31
CA GLY A 57 1.67 0.82 18.63
C GLY A 57 2.13 -0.37 17.79
N GLU A 58 1.23 -1.03 17.06
CA GLU A 58 1.59 -2.15 16.18
C GLU A 58 2.48 -1.73 15.01
N LEU A 59 2.44 -0.46 14.62
CA LEU A 59 3.29 0.07 13.56
C LEU A 59 4.68 0.52 14.04
N LYS A 60 4.91 0.62 15.34
CA LYS A 60 6.20 1.08 15.89
C LYS A 60 7.37 0.40 15.21
N GLY A 61 8.35 1.20 14.81
CA GLY A 61 9.62 0.74 14.24
C GLY A 61 9.88 1.21 12.84
N HIS A 62 10.86 0.58 12.21
CA HIS A 62 11.32 0.85 10.86
C HIS A 62 10.73 -0.19 9.89
N TRP A 63 10.18 0.32 8.79
CA TRP A 63 9.56 -0.47 7.73
C TRP A 63 10.12 -0.08 6.38
N GLU A 64 10.57 -1.05 5.61
CA GLU A 64 11.18 -0.82 4.30
C GLU A 64 10.39 -1.51 3.21
N ALA A 65 10.15 -0.79 2.11
CA ALA A 65 9.66 -1.34 0.87
C ALA A 65 10.65 -1.05 -0.25
N VAL A 66 11.02 -2.09 -0.94
CA VAL A 66 11.89 -2.01 -2.13
C VAL A 66 11.05 -2.35 -3.36
N GLY A 67 11.14 -1.52 -4.36
CA GLY A 67 10.50 -1.75 -5.64
C GLY A 67 11.40 -1.21 -6.76
N GLY A 68 11.37 -1.87 -7.89
CA GLY A 68 12.20 -1.45 -9.02
C GLY A 68 11.59 -1.91 -10.34
N SER A 69 12.01 -1.28 -11.40
CA SER A 69 11.80 -1.71 -12.77
C SER A 69 13.11 -1.62 -13.51
N GLY A 70 13.41 -2.62 -14.31
CA GLY A 70 14.53 -2.62 -15.23
C GLY A 70 14.00 -2.92 -16.62
N SER A 71 14.49 -2.24 -17.63
CA SER A 71 14.27 -2.60 -19.03
C SER A 71 15.60 -3.12 -19.58
N ILE A 72 15.63 -4.41 -19.88
CA ILE A 72 16.67 -4.99 -20.74
C ILE A 72 16.18 -4.83 -22.18
N ALA A 73 16.07 -3.59 -22.64
CA ALA A 73 15.93 -3.34 -24.06
C ALA A 73 17.29 -3.51 -24.70
N VAL A 74 17.33 -4.05 -25.93
CA VAL A 74 18.55 -4.27 -26.70
C VAL A 74 19.38 -2.99 -26.73
N GLY A 75 20.49 -2.97 -25.95
CA GLY A 75 21.45 -1.86 -25.89
C GLY A 75 21.32 -0.87 -24.74
N GLY A 76 20.48 -1.10 -23.74
CA GLY A 76 20.36 -0.14 -22.63
C GLY A 76 20.01 -0.79 -21.28
N ASP A 77 20.99 -0.92 -20.40
CA ASP A 77 20.79 -1.35 -19.03
C ASP A 77 20.39 -0.16 -18.13
N VAL A 78 19.15 0.27 -18.22
CA VAL A 78 18.61 1.28 -17.31
C VAL A 78 17.81 0.59 -16.21
N GLY A 79 18.31 0.68 -14.99
CA GLY A 79 17.63 0.21 -13.78
C GLY A 79 17.06 1.37 -12.97
N VAL A 80 15.86 1.23 -12.47
CA VAL A 80 15.27 2.15 -11.48
C VAL A 80 14.97 1.37 -10.21
N LEU A 81 15.63 1.73 -9.12
CA LEU A 81 15.37 1.19 -7.79
C LEU A 81 14.71 2.27 -6.93
N ASN A 82 13.61 1.92 -6.31
CA ASN A 82 12.92 2.76 -5.37
C ASN A 82 12.91 2.10 -4.00
N THR A 83 13.51 2.73 -3.01
CA THR A 83 13.39 2.34 -1.61
C THR A 83 12.49 3.33 -0.91
N SER A 84 11.60 2.83 -0.08
CA SER A 84 10.70 3.64 0.75
C SER A 84 10.78 3.17 2.18
N ASP A 85 11.29 4.03 3.05
CA ASP A 85 11.36 3.81 4.49
C ASP A 85 10.21 4.54 5.18
N LEU A 86 9.58 3.86 6.12
CA LEU A 86 8.60 4.41 7.04
C LEU A 86 9.06 4.13 8.47
N PHE A 87 9.08 5.14 9.30
CA PHE A 87 9.37 5.04 10.73
C PHE A 87 8.15 5.51 11.49
N PHE A 88 7.71 4.73 12.47
CA PHE A 88 6.59 5.04 13.34
C PHE A 88 7.04 4.95 14.79
N ASP A 89 6.63 5.92 15.62
CA ASP A 89 6.86 5.90 17.06
C ASP A 89 5.57 5.61 17.85
N ASP A 90 5.71 5.51 19.19
CA ASP A 90 4.59 5.26 20.10
C ASP A 90 3.70 6.49 20.30
N ASP A 91 4.20 7.68 20.01
CA ASP A 91 3.50 8.96 20.19
C ASP A 91 2.62 9.32 19.01
N GLY A 92 2.55 8.44 18.01
CA GLY A 92 1.73 8.63 16.82
C GLY A 92 2.40 9.52 15.76
N ASN A 93 3.73 9.68 15.82
CA ASN A 93 4.46 10.36 14.77
C ASN A 93 5.00 9.38 13.75
N PHE A 94 5.13 9.85 12.52
CA PHE A 94 5.80 9.10 11.46
C PHE A 94 6.81 9.94 10.72
N SER A 95 7.82 9.28 10.17
CA SER A 95 8.66 9.83 9.12
C SER A 95 8.69 8.90 7.92
N ASN A 96 8.73 9.50 6.75
CA ASN A 96 8.82 8.80 5.48
C ASN A 96 10.07 9.27 4.75
N ARG A 97 10.84 8.34 4.23
CA ARG A 97 12.00 8.62 3.39
C ARG A 97 11.92 7.77 2.13
N ARG A 98 12.02 8.40 0.98
CA ARG A 98 12.08 7.72 -0.31
C ARG A 98 13.41 8.01 -0.98
N LEU A 99 14.07 6.97 -1.43
CA LEU A 99 15.24 7.04 -2.28
C LEU A 99 14.88 6.44 -3.65
N THR A 100 15.15 7.18 -4.71
CA THR A 100 15.08 6.68 -6.08
C THR A 100 16.48 6.68 -6.63
N THR A 101 16.95 5.53 -7.08
CA THR A 101 18.23 5.36 -7.75
C THR A 101 17.97 4.98 -9.20
N ILE A 102 18.54 5.71 -10.12
CA ILE A 102 18.52 5.42 -11.56
C ILE A 102 19.94 5.05 -11.95
N THR A 103 20.13 3.90 -12.54
CA THR A 103 21.42 3.42 -13.01
C THR A 103 21.36 3.24 -14.52
N ALA A 104 22.31 3.81 -15.24
CA ALA A 104 22.52 3.64 -16.66
C ALA A 104 23.98 3.24 -16.90
N PRO A 105 24.37 2.68 -18.07
CA PRO A 105 25.72 2.19 -18.32
C PRO A 105 26.86 3.15 -18.00
N ASN A 106 26.61 4.45 -18.13
CA ASN A 106 27.62 5.50 -17.92
C ASN A 106 27.18 6.59 -16.93
N ALA A 107 26.08 6.40 -16.21
CA ALA A 107 25.55 7.39 -15.29
C ALA A 107 24.72 6.75 -14.17
N ALA A 108 24.76 7.37 -12.99
CA ALA A 108 23.86 7.07 -11.91
C ALA A 108 23.30 8.38 -11.34
N ALA A 109 22.02 8.40 -11.02
CA ALA A 109 21.36 9.54 -10.40
C ALA A 109 20.56 9.07 -9.16
N HIS A 110 20.57 9.90 -8.12
CA HIS A 110 19.85 9.64 -6.89
C HIS A 110 18.94 10.81 -6.55
N ALA A 111 17.71 10.52 -6.19
CA ALA A 111 16.78 11.51 -5.67
C ALA A 111 16.27 11.07 -4.29
N LYS A 112 16.39 11.92 -3.29
CA LYS A 112 15.94 11.68 -1.93
C LYS A 112 14.81 12.63 -1.60
N ARG A 113 13.72 12.10 -1.06
CA ARG A 113 12.58 12.86 -0.55
C ARG A 113 12.21 12.34 0.83
N GLY A 114 11.76 13.24 1.69
CA GLY A 114 11.29 12.88 3.03
C GLY A 114 10.12 13.74 3.45
N ALA A 115 9.34 13.22 4.38
CA ALA A 115 8.23 13.94 5.01
C ALA A 115 8.05 13.43 6.44
N LEU A 116 7.56 14.31 7.30
CA LEU A 116 7.24 14.07 8.71
C LEU A 116 5.75 14.34 8.93
N GLY A 117 5.19 13.75 9.98
CA GLY A 117 3.82 14.00 10.36
C GLY A 117 3.32 13.10 11.47
N ARG A 118 2.01 13.09 11.63
CA ARG A 118 1.32 12.23 12.59
C ARG A 118 0.54 11.13 11.86
N TYR A 119 0.38 9.98 12.53
CA TYR A 119 -0.42 8.90 12.01
C TYR A 119 -1.51 8.48 12.98
N ARG A 120 -2.56 7.91 12.42
CA ARG A 120 -3.61 7.20 13.15
C ARG A 120 -3.93 5.92 12.40
N LEU A 121 -4.06 4.83 13.15
CA LEU A 121 -4.36 3.52 12.61
C LEU A 121 -5.71 3.04 13.16
N SER A 122 -6.63 2.65 12.29
CA SER A 122 -7.95 2.16 12.67
C SER A 122 -8.41 1.08 11.69
N GLY A 123 -8.56 -0.16 12.17
CA GLY A 123 -8.94 -1.29 11.33
C GLY A 123 -8.00 -1.45 10.13
N TYR A 124 -8.52 -1.31 8.94
CA TYR A 124 -7.75 -1.41 7.69
C TYR A 124 -7.32 -0.05 7.14
N THR A 125 -7.35 1.01 7.93
CA THR A 125 -7.05 2.35 7.47
C THR A 125 -5.88 2.95 8.23
N LEU A 126 -4.83 3.34 7.50
CA LEU A 126 -3.74 4.17 7.98
C LEU A 126 -3.96 5.61 7.49
N GLN A 127 -4.19 6.51 8.43
CA GLN A 127 -4.31 7.94 8.17
C GLN A 127 -2.99 8.62 8.47
N LEU A 128 -2.44 9.36 7.51
CA LEU A 128 -1.21 10.13 7.62
C LEU A 128 -1.54 11.61 7.49
N GLN A 129 -1.18 12.40 8.50
CA GLN A 129 -1.28 13.84 8.48
C GLN A 129 0.13 14.42 8.42
N PHE A 130 0.49 15.03 7.31
CA PHE A 130 1.81 15.61 7.10
C PHE A 130 1.91 17.00 7.75
N GLU A 131 3.11 17.37 8.20
CA GLU A 131 3.36 18.70 8.79
C GLU A 131 2.97 19.86 7.87
N GLN A 132 3.01 19.66 6.56
CA GLN A 132 2.60 20.66 5.55
C GLN A 132 1.08 20.77 5.38
N GLY A 133 0.30 20.08 6.23
CA GLY A 133 -1.17 20.13 6.23
C GLY A 133 -1.85 19.14 5.29
N ALA A 134 -1.13 18.39 4.46
CA ALA A 134 -1.71 17.35 3.62
C ALA A 134 -2.13 16.15 4.45
N GLU A 135 -3.25 15.54 4.08
CA GLU A 135 -3.74 14.29 4.68
C GLU A 135 -3.81 13.19 3.61
N ARG A 136 -3.46 11.95 4.00
CA ARG A 136 -3.64 10.76 3.18
C ARG A 136 -4.25 9.64 3.99
N ARG A 137 -5.20 8.94 3.38
CA ARG A 137 -5.75 7.69 3.90
C ARG A 137 -5.28 6.55 3.01
N LEU A 138 -4.68 5.56 3.61
CA LEU A 138 -4.10 4.42 2.92
C LEU A 138 -4.71 3.14 3.47
N PHE A 139 -4.88 2.15 2.62
CA PHE A 139 -5.18 0.80 3.05
C PHE A 139 -4.03 0.26 3.89
N TYR A 140 -4.35 -0.40 4.97
CA TYR A 140 -3.42 -1.08 5.87
C TYR A 140 -3.83 -2.53 6.05
N CYS A 141 -2.86 -3.41 6.09
CA CYS A 141 -3.07 -4.81 6.38
C CYS A 141 -1.78 -5.45 6.91
N ALA A 142 -1.84 -6.12 8.05
CA ALA A 142 -0.78 -7.02 8.47
C ALA A 142 -0.94 -8.35 7.73
N MET A 143 0.11 -8.75 7.00
CA MET A 143 0.10 -9.94 6.14
C MET A 143 0.58 -11.20 6.90
N ASP A 144 1.03 -11.04 8.13
CA ASP A 144 1.43 -12.13 9.00
C ASP A 144 1.07 -11.83 10.46
N LYS A 145 0.89 -12.88 11.26
CA LYS A 145 0.56 -12.75 12.70
C LYS A 145 1.69 -12.14 13.53
N GLY A 146 2.91 -12.13 13.01
CA GLY A 146 4.08 -11.55 13.66
C GLY A 146 4.29 -10.07 13.37
N ASN A 147 3.43 -9.44 12.59
CA ASN A 147 3.58 -8.06 12.12
C ASN A 147 4.97 -7.79 11.53
N LYS A 148 5.50 -8.71 10.74
CA LYS A 148 6.78 -8.57 10.04
C LYS A 148 6.61 -8.02 8.63
N VAL A 149 5.44 -8.25 8.04
CA VAL A 149 5.10 -7.80 6.69
C VAL A 149 3.78 -7.06 6.71
N LEU A 150 3.77 -5.84 6.20
CA LEU A 150 2.59 -4.99 6.10
C LEU A 150 2.31 -4.64 4.65
N GLN A 151 1.04 -4.62 4.29
CA GLN A 151 0.58 -3.94 3.09
C GLN A 151 0.11 -2.54 3.46
N ILE A 152 0.73 -1.50 2.90
CA ILE A 152 0.32 -0.11 3.05
C ILE A 152 0.08 0.49 1.67
N GLY A 153 -1.17 0.83 1.38
CA GLY A 153 -1.60 1.20 0.05
C GLY A 153 -1.33 0.06 -0.95
N ASN A 154 -0.54 0.33 -1.97
CA ASN A 154 -0.19 -0.66 -3.00
C ASN A 154 1.21 -1.28 -2.81
N ARG A 155 1.84 -1.16 -1.64
CA ARG A 155 3.19 -1.64 -1.37
C ARG A 155 3.24 -2.55 -0.15
N ALA A 156 4.04 -3.60 -0.27
CA ALA A 156 4.43 -4.43 0.86
C ALA A 156 5.68 -3.83 1.53
N TYR A 157 5.66 -3.75 2.84
CA TYR A 157 6.75 -3.28 3.69
C TYR A 157 7.19 -4.40 4.61
N VAL A 158 8.48 -4.52 4.80
CA VAL A 158 9.10 -5.50 5.71
C VAL A 158 9.70 -4.75 6.88
N ARG A 159 9.52 -5.28 8.08
CA ARG A 159 10.11 -4.75 9.30
C ARG A 159 11.60 -4.97 9.30
N GLN A 160 12.36 -3.92 9.63
CA GLN A 160 13.80 -3.94 9.79
C GLN A 160 14.20 -4.12 11.25
#